data_dbbed4b86fa6bbe3ed8d0c471ce6e251
#
_entry.id   dbbed4b86fa6bbe3ed8d0c471ce6e251
#
_cell.length_a   1.000
_cell.length_b   1.000
_cell.length_c   1.000
_cell.angle_alpha   90.00
_cell.angle_beta   90.00
_cell.angle_gamma   90.00
#
_symmetry.space_group_name_H-M   'P 1'
#
loop_
_entity.id
_entity.type
_entity.pdbx_description
1 polymer ?
#
loop_
_entity_poly.entity_id
_entity_poly.type
_entity_poly.pdbx_seq_one_letter_code
_entity_poly.pdbx_strand_id
1 'polypeptide(L)'
;PLLRVLDAERMNDVILDSMTVHGDTWVAKDEYIYEDGFHREIIMYCDNKQLTIGEKRENLYKRANGEYSIQIDSDDLIAEDAIRLILEGIKKHPGVDCVTYRENCIMNGEYKSSNHSLVYEKWQDNFDGYDYVRCPFYKDVIRTEIAKSVPFPKIRYGEDEQWSMALRPHLKTEYHIDKELYYYFYAPKDTHEERYGFNRNA
;
A
#
# COMPACT_ATOMS: atom_id res chain seq x y z
N PRO A 1 -2.80 12.63 15.40
CA PRO A 1 -2.80 11.21 15.69
C PRO A 1 -2.71 10.42 14.39
N LEU A 2 -1.85 9.42 14.37
CA LEU A 2 -1.66 8.54 13.21
C LEU A 2 -2.48 7.26 13.46
N LEU A 3 -3.23 6.81 12.47
CA LEU A 3 -3.90 5.53 12.51
C LEU A 3 -2.82 4.46 12.26
N ARG A 4 -2.47 3.66 13.26
CA ARG A 4 -1.66 2.47 13.03
C ARG A 4 -2.49 1.45 12.27
N VAL A 5 -2.03 1.03 11.12
CA VAL A 5 -2.45 -0.24 10.56
C VAL A 5 -1.99 -1.31 11.54
N LEU A 6 -2.90 -2.17 11.95
CA LEU A 6 -2.76 -3.07 13.08
C LEU A 6 -1.45 -3.86 13.01
N ASP A 7 -0.61 -3.64 14.01
CA ASP A 7 0.54 -4.48 14.34
C ASP A 7 0.05 -5.92 14.64
N ALA A 8 0.77 -6.91 14.17
CA ALA A 8 0.46 -8.32 14.40
C ALA A 8 0.29 -8.68 15.90
N GLU A 9 0.89 -7.92 16.82
CA GLU A 9 0.74 -8.09 18.26
C GLU A 9 -0.61 -7.57 18.80
N ARG A 10 -1.29 -6.67 18.08
CA ARG A 10 -2.63 -6.14 18.45
C ARG A 10 -3.80 -6.86 17.79
N MET A 11 -3.52 -7.89 16.99
CA MET A 11 -4.57 -8.68 16.32
C MET A 11 -5.51 -9.41 17.27
N ASN A 12 -5.13 -9.58 18.53
CA ASN A 12 -6.02 -10.16 19.56
C ASN A 12 -7.24 -9.31 19.90
N ASP A 13 -7.23 -8.02 19.52
CA ASP A 13 -8.30 -7.08 19.80
C ASP A 13 -9.26 -6.88 18.61
N VAL A 14 -8.93 -7.47 17.44
CA VAL A 14 -9.79 -7.42 16.25
C VAL A 14 -10.56 -8.72 16.16
N ILE A 15 -11.88 -8.66 16.30
CA ILE A 15 -12.76 -9.79 16.00
C ILE A 15 -12.76 -9.95 14.49
N LEU A 16 -12.04 -10.94 13.98
CA LEU A 16 -12.00 -11.27 12.56
C LEU A 16 -13.19 -12.16 12.23
N ASP A 17 -14.08 -11.69 11.36
CA ASP A 17 -15.28 -12.43 10.95
C ASP A 17 -14.93 -13.72 10.17
N SER A 18 -13.75 -13.75 9.55
CA SER A 18 -13.27 -14.98 8.91
C SER A 18 -11.74 -15.07 8.91
N MET A 19 -11.21 -16.18 9.33
CA MET A 19 -9.80 -16.53 9.22
C MET A 19 -9.66 -17.86 8.50
N THR A 20 -8.95 -17.86 7.39
CA THR A 20 -8.64 -19.09 6.65
C THR A 20 -7.17 -19.43 6.82
N VAL A 21 -6.88 -20.57 7.39
CA VAL A 21 -5.52 -21.07 7.63
C VAL A 21 -5.19 -22.16 6.61
N HIS A 22 -4.13 -22.00 5.87
CA HIS A 22 -3.58 -22.99 4.95
C HIS A 22 -2.10 -23.24 5.30
N GLY A 23 -1.84 -24.25 6.14
CA GLY A 23 -0.51 -24.51 6.66
C GLY A 23 0.01 -23.32 7.49
N ASP A 24 1.20 -22.79 7.14
CA ASP A 24 1.81 -21.62 7.79
C ASP A 24 1.35 -20.26 7.21
N THR A 25 0.39 -20.28 6.31
CA THR A 25 -0.19 -19.06 5.70
C THR A 25 -1.59 -18.83 6.25
N TRP A 26 -1.88 -17.60 6.65
CA TRP A 26 -3.22 -17.21 7.05
C TRP A 26 -3.64 -15.90 6.40
N VAL A 27 -4.93 -15.82 6.09
CA VAL A 27 -5.58 -14.64 5.53
C VAL A 27 -6.73 -14.28 6.45
N ALA A 28 -6.72 -13.06 6.93
CA ALA A 28 -7.82 -12.50 7.68
C ALA A 28 -8.55 -11.48 6.81
N LYS A 29 -9.86 -11.51 6.85
CA LYS A 29 -10.73 -10.60 6.12
C LYS A 29 -11.75 -10.03 7.07
N ASP A 30 -11.93 -8.72 7.00
CA ASP A 30 -12.95 -7.98 7.71
C ASP A 30 -13.68 -7.04 6.78
N GLU A 31 -14.98 -6.90 6.93
CA GLU A 31 -15.83 -6.06 6.08
C GLU A 31 -16.71 -5.17 6.94
N TYR A 32 -16.66 -3.86 6.70
CA TYR A 32 -17.45 -2.88 7.42
C TYR A 32 -18.25 -1.97 6.48
N ILE A 33 -19.49 -1.67 6.86
CA ILE A 33 -20.29 -0.61 6.26
C ILE A 33 -20.27 0.56 7.25
N TYR A 34 -19.76 1.68 6.82
CA TYR A 34 -19.66 2.87 7.64
C TYR A 34 -20.86 3.81 7.45
N GLU A 35 -21.09 4.71 8.39
CA GLU A 35 -22.18 5.70 8.33
C GLU A 35 -22.14 6.60 7.08
N ASP A 36 -20.96 6.75 6.47
CA ASP A 36 -20.76 7.49 5.21
C ASP A 36 -21.28 6.74 3.96
N GLY A 37 -21.81 5.51 4.14
CA GLY A 37 -22.36 4.68 3.09
C GLY A 37 -21.33 3.95 2.24
N PHE A 38 -20.04 4.03 2.58
CA PHE A 38 -19.00 3.27 1.90
C PHE A 38 -18.80 1.89 2.57
N HIS A 39 -18.74 0.88 1.73
CA HIS A 39 -18.30 -0.46 2.15
C HIS A 39 -16.76 -0.52 2.09
N ARG A 40 -16.14 -0.96 3.17
CA ARG A 40 -14.68 -1.11 3.29
C ARG A 40 -14.34 -2.54 3.64
N GLU A 41 -13.32 -3.04 2.99
CA GLU A 41 -12.78 -4.38 3.17
C GLU A 41 -11.32 -4.26 3.62
N ILE A 42 -10.95 -4.95 4.69
CA ILE A 42 -9.57 -5.07 5.14
C ILE A 42 -9.15 -6.52 4.95
N ILE A 43 -8.09 -6.73 4.17
CA ILE A 43 -7.51 -8.05 3.94
C ILE A 43 -6.08 -8.03 4.44
N MET A 44 -5.76 -8.90 5.40
CA MET A 44 -4.40 -9.14 5.86
C MET A 44 -3.89 -10.46 5.34
N TYR A 45 -2.63 -10.47 4.88
CA TYR A 45 -1.97 -11.66 4.36
C TYR A 45 -0.64 -11.87 5.08
N CYS A 46 -0.52 -12.96 5.80
CA CYS A 46 0.71 -13.35 6.47
C CYS A 46 1.13 -14.75 6.03
N ASP A 47 2.43 -14.96 5.92
CA ASP A 47 3.02 -16.27 5.67
C ASP A 47 4.33 -16.42 6.45
N ASN A 48 4.84 -17.62 6.56
CA ASN A 48 6.13 -17.90 7.19
C ASN A 48 7.28 -17.75 6.17
N LYS A 49 7.39 -16.59 5.51
CA LYS A 49 8.43 -16.25 4.51
C LYS A 49 8.49 -17.20 3.29
N GLN A 50 7.40 -17.89 2.99
CA GLN A 50 7.34 -18.86 1.89
C GLN A 50 7.25 -18.18 0.54
N LEU A 51 6.50 -17.06 0.46
CA LEU A 51 6.30 -16.32 -0.76
C LEU A 51 7.21 -15.10 -0.85
N THR A 52 7.49 -14.68 -2.06
CA THR A 52 8.11 -13.38 -2.34
C THR A 52 7.14 -12.25 -2.00
N ILE A 53 7.65 -11.03 -1.81
CA ILE A 53 6.80 -9.85 -1.54
C ILE A 53 5.84 -9.63 -2.72
N GLY A 54 6.31 -9.75 -3.96
CA GLY A 54 5.45 -9.61 -5.14
C GLY A 54 4.31 -10.62 -5.19
N GLU A 55 4.56 -11.89 -4.82
CA GLU A 55 3.51 -12.91 -4.72
C GLU A 55 2.46 -12.58 -3.63
N LYS A 56 2.90 -12.01 -2.49
CA LYS A 56 1.98 -11.57 -1.43
C LYS A 56 1.11 -10.41 -1.90
N ARG A 57 1.70 -9.39 -2.54
CA ARG A 57 0.99 -8.24 -3.10
C ARG A 57 -0.04 -8.67 -4.15
N GLU A 58 0.34 -9.57 -5.05
CA GLU A 58 -0.58 -10.14 -6.03
C GLU A 58 -1.74 -10.90 -5.38
N ASN A 59 -1.45 -11.68 -4.33
CA ASN A 59 -2.48 -12.41 -3.58
C ASN A 59 -3.47 -11.49 -2.87
N LEU A 60 -3.04 -10.33 -2.38
CA LEU A 60 -3.92 -9.31 -1.81
C LEU A 60 -4.87 -8.75 -2.87
N TYR A 61 -4.33 -8.30 -4.02
CA TYR A 61 -5.19 -7.79 -5.10
C TYR A 61 -6.17 -8.84 -5.62
N LYS A 62 -5.76 -10.09 -5.78
CA LYS A 62 -6.68 -11.18 -6.21
C LYS A 62 -7.88 -11.34 -5.29
N ARG A 63 -7.71 -11.09 -4.00
CA ARG A 63 -8.77 -11.21 -2.98
C ARG A 63 -9.60 -9.96 -2.79
N ALA A 64 -9.09 -8.79 -3.17
CA ALA A 64 -9.82 -7.54 -3.04
C ALA A 64 -11.10 -7.54 -3.88
N ASN A 65 -12.22 -7.14 -3.29
CA ASN A 65 -13.53 -7.04 -3.97
C ASN A 65 -14.02 -5.60 -4.07
N GLY A 66 -13.37 -4.64 -3.38
CA GLY A 66 -13.69 -3.23 -3.47
C GLY A 66 -13.43 -2.68 -4.88
N GLU A 67 -14.15 -1.62 -5.26
CA GLU A 67 -13.93 -0.92 -6.54
C GLU A 67 -12.52 -0.33 -6.62
N TYR A 68 -12.01 0.15 -5.49
CA TYR A 68 -10.65 0.67 -5.31
C TYR A 68 -9.90 -0.13 -4.26
N SER A 69 -8.60 -0.19 -4.39
CA SER A 69 -7.72 -0.86 -3.43
C SER A 69 -6.42 -0.09 -3.21
N ILE A 70 -5.90 -0.21 -2.01
CA ILE A 70 -4.60 0.30 -1.58
C ILE A 70 -3.94 -0.81 -0.75
N GLN A 71 -2.62 -0.93 -0.82
CA GLN A 71 -1.88 -1.80 0.07
C GLN A 71 -1.03 -0.96 1.02
N ILE A 72 -1.05 -1.34 2.30
CA ILE A 72 -0.31 -0.68 3.35
C ILE A 72 0.60 -1.73 3.98
N ASP A 73 1.90 -1.43 4.04
CA ASP A 73 2.87 -2.33 4.66
C ASP A 73 2.70 -2.29 6.19
N SER A 74 2.93 -3.41 6.86
CA SER A 74 2.64 -3.58 8.30
C SER A 74 3.49 -2.68 9.23
N ASP A 75 4.61 -2.18 8.74
CA ASP A 75 5.53 -1.27 9.42
C ASP A 75 5.33 0.21 9.06
N ASP A 76 4.37 0.51 8.18
CA ASP A 76 4.03 1.85 7.74
C ASP A 76 2.76 2.40 8.42
N LEU A 77 2.48 3.68 8.23
CA LEU A 77 1.30 4.36 8.76
C LEU A 77 0.61 5.19 7.68
N ILE A 78 -0.69 5.43 7.85
CA ILE A 78 -1.44 6.42 7.08
C ILE A 78 -1.92 7.57 7.98
N ALA A 79 -2.12 8.75 7.41
CA ALA A 79 -2.68 9.89 8.11
C ALA A 79 -4.10 9.55 8.63
N GLU A 80 -4.48 10.10 9.79
CA GLU A 80 -5.79 9.84 10.40
C GLU A 80 -6.96 10.17 9.47
N ASP A 81 -6.82 11.20 8.66
CA ASP A 81 -7.83 11.63 7.69
C ASP A 81 -7.63 11.11 6.27
N ALA A 82 -6.65 10.22 6.04
CA ALA A 82 -6.33 9.69 4.71
C ALA A 82 -7.55 9.05 4.04
N ILE A 83 -8.18 8.09 4.72
CA ILE A 83 -9.34 7.37 4.15
C ILE A 83 -10.48 8.33 3.82
N ARG A 84 -10.78 9.30 4.69
CA ARG A 84 -11.82 10.30 4.44
C ARG A 84 -11.51 11.13 3.19
N LEU A 85 -10.28 11.66 3.06
CA LEU A 85 -9.86 12.47 1.91
C LEU A 85 -9.87 11.68 0.60
N ILE A 86 -9.42 10.42 0.63
CA ILE A 86 -9.47 9.51 -0.51
C ILE A 86 -10.91 9.30 -0.98
N LEU A 87 -11.82 8.95 -0.06
CA LEU A 87 -13.22 8.72 -0.38
C LEU A 87 -13.94 9.97 -0.89
N GLU A 88 -13.64 11.14 -0.31
CA GLU A 88 -14.13 12.43 -0.84
C GLU A 88 -13.62 12.68 -2.26
N GLY A 89 -12.37 12.35 -2.55
CA GLY A 89 -11.79 12.46 -3.89
C GLY A 89 -12.48 11.56 -4.89
N ILE A 90 -12.67 10.28 -4.57
CA ILE A 90 -13.38 9.32 -5.41
C ILE A 90 -14.82 9.78 -5.66
N LYS A 91 -15.51 10.28 -4.62
CA LYS A 91 -16.88 10.80 -4.75
C LYS A 91 -16.98 12.01 -5.68
N LYS A 92 -15.98 12.89 -5.65
CA LYS A 92 -15.90 14.08 -6.54
C LYS A 92 -15.51 13.71 -7.97
N HIS A 93 -14.75 12.64 -8.14
CA HIS A 93 -14.21 12.18 -9.42
C HIS A 93 -14.59 10.70 -9.67
N PRO A 94 -15.88 10.39 -9.87
CA PRO A 94 -16.34 9.01 -10.05
C PRO A 94 -15.65 8.35 -11.24
N GLY A 95 -15.16 7.12 -11.03
CA GLY A 95 -14.49 6.35 -12.08
C GLY A 95 -13.06 6.78 -12.39
N VAL A 96 -12.43 7.64 -11.55
CA VAL A 96 -11.00 7.94 -11.65
C VAL A 96 -10.17 6.66 -11.53
N ASP A 97 -9.09 6.53 -12.31
CA ASP A 97 -8.29 5.28 -12.31
C ASP A 97 -7.41 5.16 -11.06
N CYS A 98 -6.90 6.31 -10.57
CA CYS A 98 -6.11 6.33 -9.34
C CYS A 98 -6.30 7.62 -8.52
N VAL A 99 -6.10 7.49 -7.21
CA VAL A 99 -5.93 8.64 -6.30
C VAL A 99 -4.52 8.55 -5.74
N THR A 100 -3.75 9.60 -5.95
CA THR A 100 -2.36 9.71 -5.52
C THR A 100 -2.18 10.82 -4.49
N TYR A 101 -1.06 10.83 -3.80
CA TYR A 101 -0.77 11.78 -2.75
C TYR A 101 0.73 11.85 -2.46
N ARG A 102 1.11 12.73 -1.53
CA ARG A 102 2.49 12.79 -1.04
C ARG A 102 2.72 11.76 0.07
N GLU A 103 3.93 11.23 0.09
CA GLU A 103 4.42 10.33 1.13
C GLU A 103 5.54 11.01 1.91
N ASN A 104 5.57 10.77 3.21
CA ASN A 104 6.64 11.14 4.10
C ASN A 104 7.52 9.91 4.36
N CYS A 105 8.73 9.91 3.84
CA CYS A 105 9.69 8.83 4.05
C CYS A 105 10.61 9.16 5.21
N ILE A 106 10.54 8.40 6.29
CA ILE A 106 11.42 8.52 7.45
C ILE A 106 12.56 7.52 7.30
N MET A 107 13.68 8.00 6.76
CA MET A 107 14.84 7.18 6.41
C MET A 107 15.93 7.34 7.47
N ASN A 108 16.15 6.31 8.31
CA ASN A 108 17.12 6.38 9.41
C ASN A 108 16.91 7.58 10.36
N GLY A 109 15.67 7.98 10.56
CA GLY A 109 15.30 9.14 11.37
C GLY A 109 15.32 10.48 10.65
N GLU A 110 15.73 10.51 9.38
CA GLU A 110 15.69 11.72 8.54
C GLU A 110 14.41 11.73 7.69
N TYR A 111 13.83 12.93 7.57
CA TYR A 111 12.69 13.17 6.69
C TYR A 111 13.13 13.25 5.22
N LYS A 112 12.40 12.56 4.35
CA LYS A 112 12.52 12.66 2.89
C LYS A 112 11.13 12.80 2.28
N SER A 113 10.97 13.80 1.43
CA SER A 113 9.72 14.06 0.74
C SER A 113 9.54 13.14 -0.47
N SER A 114 8.35 12.59 -0.63
CA SER A 114 7.99 11.82 -1.82
C SER A 114 6.68 12.32 -2.40
N ASN A 115 6.60 12.41 -3.73
CA ASN A 115 5.38 12.75 -4.44
C ASN A 115 5.03 11.65 -5.44
N HIS A 116 3.81 11.16 -5.35
CA HIS A 116 3.29 10.15 -6.27
C HIS A 116 2.30 10.80 -7.24
N SER A 117 2.50 10.63 -8.52
CA SER A 117 1.56 11.17 -9.51
C SER A 117 1.67 10.47 -10.85
N LEU A 118 0.54 10.46 -11.57
CA LEU A 118 0.46 9.98 -12.95
C LEU A 118 1.20 10.89 -13.93
N VAL A 119 1.59 12.11 -13.54
CA VAL A 119 2.42 13.01 -14.37
C VAL A 119 3.84 12.47 -14.55
N TYR A 120 4.32 11.65 -13.60
CA TYR A 120 5.63 11.04 -13.70
C TYR A 120 5.58 9.77 -14.57
N GLU A 121 6.55 9.65 -15.47
CA GLU A 121 6.65 8.49 -16.35
C GLU A 121 7.49 7.36 -15.77
N LYS A 122 8.33 7.69 -14.78
CA LYS A 122 9.24 6.75 -14.11
C LYS A 122 9.57 7.23 -12.71
N TRP A 123 10.13 6.36 -11.91
CA TRP A 123 10.70 6.69 -10.61
C TRP A 123 12.00 7.50 -10.77
N GLN A 124 12.12 8.58 -10.03
CA GLN A 124 13.31 9.44 -10.03
C GLN A 124 13.56 9.97 -8.63
N ASP A 125 14.84 10.21 -8.33
CA ASP A 125 15.28 10.81 -7.08
C ASP A 125 15.78 12.22 -7.34
N ASN A 126 15.58 13.12 -6.36
CA ASN A 126 15.95 14.54 -6.44
C ASN A 126 15.38 15.23 -7.69
N PHE A 127 14.10 15.08 -7.90
CA PHE A 127 13.41 15.62 -9.07
C PHE A 127 12.15 16.39 -8.65
N ASP A 128 11.82 17.47 -9.39
CA ASP A 128 10.60 18.27 -9.23
C ASP A 128 10.40 18.84 -7.80
N GLY A 129 11.51 19.10 -7.11
CA GLY A 129 11.48 19.67 -5.75
C GLY A 129 11.26 18.65 -4.63
N TYR A 130 11.21 17.35 -4.94
CA TYR A 130 11.07 16.25 -4.00
C TYR A 130 12.33 15.39 -3.95
N ASP A 131 12.59 14.76 -2.80
CA ASP A 131 13.65 13.75 -2.70
C ASP A 131 13.34 12.55 -3.58
N TYR A 132 12.04 12.17 -3.68
CA TYR A 132 11.55 11.06 -4.49
C TYR A 132 10.31 11.46 -5.30
N VAL A 133 10.26 11.12 -6.57
CA VAL A 133 9.02 11.11 -7.34
C VAL A 133 8.75 9.72 -7.88
N ARG A 134 7.47 9.32 -7.83
CA ARG A 134 7.04 7.98 -8.23
C ARG A 134 5.81 8.09 -9.13
N CYS A 135 5.74 7.28 -10.20
CA CYS A 135 4.45 7.03 -10.81
C CYS A 135 3.60 6.14 -9.89
N PRO A 136 2.26 6.12 -10.04
CA PRO A 136 1.38 5.41 -9.13
C PRO A 136 1.78 3.94 -8.92
N PHE A 137 1.71 3.48 -7.68
CA PHE A 137 2.08 2.12 -7.29
C PHE A 137 1.19 1.59 -6.15
N TYR A 138 1.51 0.46 -5.54
CA TYR A 138 0.64 -0.24 -4.60
C TYR A 138 0.24 0.57 -3.36
N LYS A 139 1.04 1.57 -2.97
CA LYS A 139 0.73 2.48 -1.85
C LYS A 139 -0.29 3.55 -2.23
N ASP A 140 -0.56 3.76 -3.51
CA ASP A 140 -1.62 4.64 -4.00
C ASP A 140 -2.93 3.88 -4.14
N VAL A 141 -4.03 4.63 -4.21
CA VAL A 141 -5.36 4.04 -4.41
C VAL A 141 -5.59 3.81 -5.89
N ILE A 142 -5.73 2.57 -6.29
CA ILE A 142 -5.90 2.16 -7.69
C ILE A 142 -7.26 1.46 -7.86
N ARG A 143 -7.94 1.69 -8.99
CA ARG A 143 -9.10 0.87 -9.36
C ARG A 143 -8.69 -0.60 -9.36
N THR A 144 -9.38 -1.39 -8.58
CA THR A 144 -9.00 -2.78 -8.31
C THR A 144 -8.91 -3.62 -9.59
N GLU A 145 -9.79 -3.39 -10.55
CA GLU A 145 -9.75 -4.10 -11.84
C GLU A 145 -8.47 -3.79 -12.63
N ILE A 146 -7.99 -2.53 -12.60
CA ILE A 146 -6.74 -2.13 -13.25
C ILE A 146 -5.55 -2.76 -12.51
N ALA A 147 -5.52 -2.67 -11.18
CA ALA A 147 -4.48 -3.28 -10.37
C ALA A 147 -4.35 -4.79 -10.61
N LYS A 148 -5.49 -5.50 -10.71
CA LYS A 148 -5.53 -6.95 -11.02
C LYS A 148 -5.09 -7.31 -12.44
N SER A 149 -5.18 -6.39 -13.39
CA SER A 149 -4.81 -6.64 -14.78
C SER A 149 -3.30 -6.74 -15.00
N VAL A 150 -2.50 -6.24 -14.05
CA VAL A 150 -1.03 -6.23 -14.11
C VAL A 150 -0.46 -7.13 -13.02
N PRO A 151 0.13 -8.29 -13.37
CA PRO A 151 0.69 -9.19 -12.38
C PRO A 151 1.93 -8.60 -11.71
N PHE A 152 2.08 -8.85 -10.40
CA PHE A 152 3.31 -8.51 -9.70
C PHE A 152 4.46 -9.43 -10.11
N PRO A 153 5.69 -8.89 -10.28
CA PRO A 153 6.87 -9.71 -10.45
C PRO A 153 7.09 -10.59 -9.20
N LYS A 154 7.39 -11.87 -9.42
CA LYS A 154 7.64 -12.84 -8.33
C LYS A 154 9.06 -12.72 -7.80
N ILE A 155 9.43 -11.52 -7.35
CA ILE A 155 10.75 -11.19 -6.81
C ILE A 155 10.62 -10.60 -5.41
N ARG A 156 11.75 -10.54 -4.68
CA ARG A 156 11.78 -10.04 -3.29
C ARG A 156 12.04 -8.54 -3.20
N TYR A 157 12.73 -7.95 -4.20
CA TYR A 157 13.12 -6.54 -4.21
C TYR A 157 12.90 -5.92 -5.58
N GLY A 158 12.39 -4.68 -5.61
CA GLY A 158 12.09 -3.94 -6.83
C GLY A 158 10.84 -4.42 -7.54
N GLU A 159 10.02 -5.24 -6.88
CA GLU A 159 8.72 -5.68 -7.39
C GLU A 159 7.76 -4.50 -7.53
N ASP A 160 7.88 -3.54 -6.64
CA ASP A 160 7.08 -2.31 -6.57
C ASP A 160 7.35 -1.37 -7.74
N GLU A 161 8.62 -1.08 -8.03
CA GLU A 161 9.00 -0.25 -9.17
C GLU A 161 8.63 -0.94 -10.49
N GLN A 162 8.97 -2.23 -10.65
CA GLN A 162 8.65 -2.96 -11.87
C GLN A 162 7.13 -3.03 -12.10
N TRP A 163 6.35 -3.29 -11.06
CA TRP A 163 4.89 -3.30 -11.15
C TRP A 163 4.34 -1.91 -11.46
N SER A 164 4.82 -0.88 -10.80
CA SER A 164 4.45 0.52 -11.05
C SER A 164 4.67 0.92 -12.51
N MET A 165 5.83 0.58 -13.05
CA MET A 165 6.15 0.86 -14.46
C MET A 165 5.26 0.10 -15.43
N ALA A 166 4.90 -1.15 -15.11
CA ALA A 166 3.97 -1.94 -15.91
C ALA A 166 2.52 -1.45 -15.81
N LEU A 167 2.11 -0.97 -14.60
CA LEU A 167 0.78 -0.45 -14.33
C LEU A 167 0.52 0.90 -15.02
N ARG A 168 1.53 1.78 -14.99
CA ARG A 168 1.44 3.18 -15.45
C ARG A 168 0.72 3.37 -16.79
N PRO A 169 0.99 2.58 -17.86
CA PRO A 169 0.30 2.72 -19.14
C PRO A 169 -1.21 2.44 -19.11
N HIS A 170 -1.69 1.71 -18.10
CA HIS A 170 -3.10 1.35 -17.93
C HIS A 170 -3.92 2.44 -17.22
N LEU A 171 -3.25 3.37 -16.51
CA LEU A 171 -3.88 4.49 -15.82
C LEU A 171 -3.99 5.68 -16.77
N LYS A 172 -5.18 6.31 -16.83
CA LYS A 172 -5.49 7.45 -17.72
C LYS A 172 -5.95 8.68 -16.96
N THR A 173 -6.58 8.49 -15.81
CA THR A 173 -7.16 9.55 -14.99
C THR A 173 -6.67 9.47 -13.55
N GLU A 174 -6.38 10.63 -12.98
CA GLU A 174 -5.87 10.79 -11.63
C GLU A 174 -6.64 11.86 -10.87
N TYR A 175 -6.86 11.62 -9.58
CA TYR A 175 -7.11 12.66 -8.61
C TYR A 175 -5.94 12.74 -7.64
N HIS A 176 -5.18 13.84 -7.69
CA HIS A 176 -4.04 14.04 -6.80
C HIS A 176 -4.43 14.83 -5.56
N ILE A 177 -4.07 14.34 -4.38
CA ILE A 177 -4.25 15.00 -3.09
C ILE A 177 -2.89 15.59 -2.66
N ASP A 178 -2.74 16.91 -2.76
CA ASP A 178 -1.51 17.59 -2.37
C ASP A 178 -1.35 17.63 -0.83
N LYS A 179 -1.25 16.45 -0.24
CA LYS A 179 -1.06 16.24 1.20
C LYS A 179 -0.31 14.94 1.46
N GLU A 180 0.48 14.90 2.53
CA GLU A 180 1.12 13.68 3.01
C GLU A 180 0.08 12.79 3.69
N LEU A 181 -0.26 11.68 3.02
CA LEU A 181 -1.24 10.72 3.54
C LEU A 181 -0.61 9.38 3.92
N TYR A 182 0.63 9.14 3.54
CA TYR A 182 1.35 7.91 3.86
C TYR A 182 2.68 8.24 4.54
N TYR A 183 3.08 7.42 5.51
CA TYR A 183 4.32 7.56 6.28
C TYR A 183 5.09 6.25 6.19
N TYR A 184 6.15 6.29 5.39
CA TYR A 184 7.05 5.17 5.18
C TYR A 184 8.19 5.20 6.20
N PHE A 185 8.44 4.10 6.88
CA PHE A 185 9.51 3.99 7.87
C PHE A 185 10.58 3.02 7.38
N TYR A 186 11.75 3.55 7.07
CA TYR A 186 12.91 2.73 6.76
C TYR A 186 13.86 2.69 7.96
N ALA A 187 14.05 1.49 8.53
CA ALA A 187 15.04 1.25 9.57
C ALA A 187 16.31 0.62 8.97
N PRO A 188 17.50 0.91 9.53
CA PRO A 188 18.74 0.23 9.14
C PRO A 188 18.60 -1.29 9.23
N LYS A 189 19.38 -2.01 8.42
CA LYS A 189 19.38 -3.50 8.38
C LYS A 189 19.47 -4.15 9.76
N ASP A 190 20.30 -3.60 10.64
CA ASP A 190 20.57 -4.13 11.97
C ASP A 190 19.33 -4.12 12.89
N THR A 191 18.49 -3.06 12.78
CA THR A 191 17.26 -2.98 13.57
C THR A 191 16.15 -3.87 13.00
N HIS A 192 16.18 -4.17 11.70
CA HIS A 192 15.22 -5.07 11.05
C HIS A 192 15.56 -6.54 11.36
N GLU A 193 16.84 -6.91 11.37
CA GLU A 193 17.29 -8.26 11.78
C GLU A 193 17.04 -8.50 13.27
N GLU A 194 17.31 -7.52 14.13
CA GLU A 194 17.06 -7.61 15.57
C GLU A 194 15.56 -7.64 15.92
N ARG A 195 14.72 -6.83 15.25
CA ARG A 195 13.29 -6.77 15.53
C ARG A 195 12.48 -7.92 14.95
N TYR A 196 12.86 -8.42 13.78
CA TYR A 196 12.00 -9.34 13.01
C TYR A 196 12.74 -10.61 12.54
N GLY A 197 14.03 -10.77 12.88
CA GLY A 197 14.83 -11.92 12.45
C GLY A 197 14.99 -12.04 10.93
N PHE A 198 14.95 -10.92 10.21
CA PHE A 198 15.05 -10.89 8.74
C PHE A 198 16.51 -10.77 8.30
N ASN A 199 17.06 -11.83 7.74
CA ASN A 199 18.30 -11.76 6.98
C ASN A 199 17.98 -11.41 5.52
N ARG A 200 18.34 -10.19 5.06
CA ARG A 200 18.15 -9.76 3.67
C ARG A 200 19.02 -10.48 2.66
N ASN A 201 19.97 -11.30 3.12
CA ASN A 201 20.93 -12.02 2.27
C ASN A 201 20.64 -13.54 2.18
N ALA A 202 19.47 -13.99 2.61
CA ALA A 202 19.06 -15.39 2.49
C ALA A 202 18.08 -15.60 1.34
#